data_9c35faac4852262515b5aae54885e45e
#
_entry.id   9c35faac4852262515b5aae54885e45e
#
_cell.length_a   1.000
_cell.length_b   1.000
_cell.length_c   1.000
_cell.angle_alpha   90.00
_cell.angle_beta   90.00
_cell.angle_gamma   90.00
#
_symmetry.space_group_name_H-M   'P 1'
#
loop_
_entity.id
_entity.type
_entity.pdbx_description
1 polymer ?
#
loop_
_entity_poly.entity_id
_entity_poly.type
_entity_poly.pdbx_seq_one_letter_code
_entity_poly.pdbx_strand_id
1 'polypeptide(L)'
;MKKILTMALMTIPMLFSSNILAEGFNDNYLQVGYSTSNYKFVDEIMDIEGSVEIGNNFSILGRYARETGDWRDPLEYETSTYTGTTIGIGKTFELDTNTSVTSSLSYLDYDLKQTQKYDSSSTTNHTSSKTNTYIASVGVRNLSDSGIQTNLKLNIWRAGKLKSKSNEIELELMKHFSDTLAIGIRVLRHDAKPASSYNSDWTETGIYVRRSF
;
A
#
# COMPACT_ATOMS: atom_id res chain seq x y z
N MET A 1 20.25 -7.70 -2.39
CA MET A 1 19.73 -6.43 -1.90
C MET A 1 20.41 -5.17 -2.47
N LYS A 2 21.74 -5.01 -2.48
CA LYS A 2 22.40 -3.79 -3.02
C LYS A 2 22.10 -3.44 -4.50
N LYS A 3 21.76 -4.41 -5.37
CA LYS A 3 21.54 -4.19 -6.81
C LYS A 3 20.18 -3.59 -7.17
N ILE A 4 19.14 -3.78 -6.37
CA ILE A 4 17.78 -3.26 -6.65
C ILE A 4 17.71 -1.78 -6.24
N LEU A 5 18.34 -1.41 -5.13
CA LEU A 5 18.41 -0.01 -4.68
C LEU A 5 19.18 0.88 -5.68
N THR A 6 20.20 0.31 -6.34
CA THR A 6 21.00 1.02 -7.34
C THR A 6 20.21 1.29 -8.65
N MET A 7 19.29 0.38 -9.04
CA MET A 7 18.44 0.60 -10.21
C MET A 7 17.37 1.67 -9.97
N ALA A 8 16.78 1.74 -8.78
CA ALA A 8 15.81 2.77 -8.42
C ALA A 8 16.44 4.18 -8.36
N LEU A 9 17.70 4.28 -7.90
CA LEU A 9 18.38 5.58 -7.82
C LEU A 9 18.92 6.10 -9.18
N MET A 10 19.16 5.25 -10.17
CA MET A 10 19.70 5.68 -11.48
C MET A 10 18.63 6.24 -12.43
N THR A 11 17.35 6.06 -12.16
CA THR A 11 16.26 6.62 -12.99
C THR A 11 15.82 8.03 -12.55
N ILE A 12 16.30 8.54 -11.43
CA ILE A 12 15.92 9.83 -10.85
C ILE A 12 16.46 11.06 -11.62
N PRO A 13 17.66 11.04 -12.27
CA PRO A 13 18.24 12.26 -12.86
C PRO A 13 17.58 12.76 -14.15
N MET A 14 16.71 12.00 -14.82
CA MET A 14 16.16 12.39 -16.13
C MET A 14 14.87 13.22 -16.09
N LEU A 15 14.43 13.67 -14.92
CA LEU A 15 13.08 14.25 -14.74
C LEU A 15 13.05 15.72 -14.29
N PHE A 16 14.18 16.41 -14.34
CA PHE A 16 14.23 17.82 -13.95
C PHE A 16 14.13 18.75 -15.17
N SER A 17 12.94 19.01 -15.66
CA SER A 17 12.63 20.25 -16.39
C SER A 17 11.12 20.42 -16.56
N SER A 18 10.54 21.25 -15.76
CA SER A 18 9.49 22.23 -16.07
C SER A 18 8.79 22.69 -14.80
N ASN A 19 8.74 24.00 -14.58
CA ASN A 19 7.90 24.62 -13.57
C ASN A 19 6.48 24.66 -14.12
N ILE A 20 5.68 23.65 -13.77
CA ILE A 20 4.24 23.66 -14.02
C ILE A 20 3.56 23.42 -12.68
N LEU A 21 2.69 24.31 -12.30
CA LEU A 21 1.80 24.17 -11.16
C LEU A 21 0.74 23.15 -11.55
N ALA A 22 0.59 22.07 -10.79
CA ALA A 22 -0.41 21.06 -11.04
C ALA A 22 -1.81 21.69 -10.91
N GLU A 23 -2.59 21.69 -11.98
CA GLU A 23 -4.00 22.06 -11.95
C GLU A 23 -4.83 20.89 -11.45
N GLY A 24 -5.10 20.83 -10.14
CA GLY A 24 -5.98 19.83 -9.55
C GLY A 24 -5.33 18.46 -9.31
N PHE A 25 -6.16 17.47 -9.04
CA PHE A 25 -5.74 16.07 -8.81
C PHE A 25 -5.73 15.28 -10.12
N ASN A 26 -4.63 14.57 -10.38
CA ASN A 26 -4.55 13.63 -11.49
C ASN A 26 -4.77 12.20 -10.96
N ASP A 27 -5.88 11.58 -11.36
CA ASP A 27 -6.22 10.20 -10.99
C ASP A 27 -5.64 9.15 -11.95
N ASN A 28 -4.87 9.58 -12.97
CA ASN A 28 -4.10 8.69 -13.83
C ASN A 28 -2.66 8.64 -13.34
N TYR A 29 -2.29 7.57 -12.64
CA TYR A 29 -0.94 7.44 -12.09
C TYR A 29 -0.46 6.00 -11.97
N LEU A 30 0.84 5.85 -11.89
CA LEU A 30 1.55 4.66 -11.42
C LEU A 30 2.44 5.06 -10.24
N GLN A 31 2.37 4.30 -9.16
CA GLN A 31 3.14 4.51 -7.94
C GLN A 31 3.90 3.25 -7.58
N VAL A 32 5.15 3.40 -7.14
CA VAL A 32 5.99 2.32 -6.62
C VAL A 32 6.41 2.69 -5.22
N GLY A 33 6.30 1.74 -4.29
CA GLY A 33 6.57 1.94 -2.89
C GLY A 33 7.50 0.90 -2.28
N TYR A 34 8.15 1.34 -1.20
CA TYR A 34 8.84 0.48 -0.25
C TYR A 34 8.46 0.92 1.16
N SER A 35 8.01 -0.01 1.97
CA SER A 35 7.62 0.22 3.36
C SER A 35 8.25 -0.81 4.28
N THR A 36 8.30 -0.47 5.55
CA THR A 36 8.60 -1.37 6.66
C THR A 36 7.40 -1.46 7.59
N SER A 37 7.25 -2.59 8.25
CA SER A 37 6.17 -2.84 9.19
C SER A 37 6.72 -3.23 10.56
N ASN A 38 6.00 -2.90 11.62
CA ASN A 38 6.24 -3.45 12.94
C ASN A 38 5.42 -4.72 13.23
N TYR A 39 4.79 -5.28 12.20
CA TYR A 39 4.11 -6.56 12.32
C TYR A 39 5.12 -7.69 12.42
N LYS A 40 4.96 -8.58 13.39
CA LYS A 40 5.90 -9.66 13.75
C LYS A 40 6.37 -10.54 12.58
N PHE A 41 5.54 -10.68 11.54
CA PHE A 41 5.80 -11.57 10.41
C PHE A 41 6.01 -10.83 9.08
N VAL A 42 6.12 -9.50 9.13
CA VAL A 42 6.35 -8.65 7.94
C VAL A 42 7.33 -7.55 8.29
N ASP A 43 8.50 -7.59 7.69
CA ASP A 43 9.55 -6.58 7.87
C ASP A 43 9.58 -5.59 6.71
N GLU A 44 9.44 -6.10 5.48
CA GLU A 44 9.58 -5.34 4.24
C GLU A 44 8.36 -5.53 3.34
N ILE A 45 7.92 -4.44 2.73
CA ILE A 45 6.81 -4.42 1.78
C ILE A 45 7.26 -3.67 0.53
N MET A 46 7.10 -4.29 -0.62
CA MET A 46 7.26 -3.65 -1.93
C MET A 46 5.91 -3.66 -2.63
N ASP A 47 5.47 -2.51 -3.12
CA ASP A 47 4.22 -2.44 -3.86
C ASP A 47 4.31 -1.59 -5.14
N ILE A 48 3.42 -1.92 -6.06
CA ILE A 48 3.11 -1.13 -7.25
C ILE A 48 1.61 -0.90 -7.23
N GLU A 49 1.22 0.36 -7.31
CA GLU A 49 -0.18 0.78 -7.33
C GLU A 49 -0.41 1.66 -8.56
N GLY A 50 -1.57 1.56 -9.16
CA GLY A 50 -1.96 2.40 -10.29
C GLY A 50 -3.44 2.71 -10.29
N SER A 51 -3.76 3.82 -10.94
CA SER A 51 -5.12 4.29 -11.16
C SER A 51 -5.26 4.82 -12.58
N VAL A 52 -6.39 4.54 -13.20
CA VAL A 52 -6.76 5.09 -14.51
C VAL A 52 -8.19 5.59 -14.45
N GLU A 53 -8.40 6.85 -14.76
CA GLU A 53 -9.74 7.44 -14.87
C GLU A 53 -10.44 6.93 -16.12
N ILE A 54 -11.70 6.50 -15.96
CA ILE A 54 -12.54 5.96 -17.02
C ILE A 54 -13.72 6.89 -17.39
N GLY A 55 -13.73 8.10 -16.82
CA GLY A 55 -14.72 9.16 -17.06
C GLY A 55 -15.67 9.39 -15.88
N ASN A 56 -16.25 10.58 -15.84
CA ASN A 56 -17.14 11.03 -14.76
C ASN A 56 -16.53 10.89 -13.36
N ASN A 57 -15.21 11.11 -13.23
CA ASN A 57 -14.43 10.97 -11.99
C ASN A 57 -14.48 9.54 -11.41
N PHE A 58 -14.75 8.52 -12.22
CA PHE A 58 -14.56 7.12 -11.87
C PHE A 58 -13.19 6.65 -12.32
N SER A 59 -12.54 5.82 -11.51
CA SER A 59 -11.23 5.25 -11.80
C SER A 59 -11.22 3.74 -11.58
N ILE A 60 -10.45 3.02 -12.38
CA ILE A 60 -10.04 1.65 -12.10
C ILE A 60 -8.75 1.71 -11.28
N LEU A 61 -8.73 0.96 -10.19
CA LEU A 61 -7.60 0.88 -9.26
C LEU A 61 -6.96 -0.50 -9.35
N GLY A 62 -5.63 -0.56 -9.31
CA GLY A 62 -4.89 -1.79 -9.24
C GLY A 62 -3.72 -1.67 -8.28
N ARG A 63 -3.44 -2.71 -7.49
CA ARG A 63 -2.24 -2.78 -6.64
C ARG A 63 -1.72 -4.21 -6.61
N TYR A 64 -0.41 -4.35 -6.67
CA TYR A 64 0.31 -5.56 -6.36
C TYR A 64 1.27 -5.28 -5.22
N ALA A 65 1.24 -6.08 -4.18
CA ALA A 65 2.13 -5.96 -3.05
C ALA A 65 2.81 -7.30 -2.76
N ARG A 66 4.08 -7.24 -2.39
CA ARG A 66 4.84 -8.36 -1.85
C ARG A 66 5.41 -7.95 -0.51
N GLU A 67 5.06 -8.72 0.49
CA GLU A 67 5.49 -8.53 1.87
C GLU A 67 6.37 -9.72 2.27
N THR A 68 7.48 -9.45 2.94
CA THR A 68 8.41 -10.49 3.42
C THR A 68 8.78 -10.20 4.87
N GLY A 69 8.97 -11.25 5.64
CA GLY A 69 9.43 -11.12 7.02
C GLY A 69 10.03 -12.40 7.54
N ASP A 70 10.92 -12.22 8.50
CA ASP A 70 11.60 -13.28 9.21
C ASP A 70 11.33 -13.13 10.70
N TRP A 71 10.92 -14.21 11.32
CA TRP A 71 10.74 -14.24 12.77
C TRP A 71 11.57 -15.37 13.37
N ARG A 72 12.21 -15.08 14.50
CA ARG A 72 13.04 -16.05 15.20
C ARG A 72 12.80 -15.97 16.71
N ASP A 73 12.65 -17.13 17.31
CA ASP A 73 12.79 -17.32 18.75
C ASP A 73 13.86 -18.40 19.03
N PRO A 74 14.21 -18.70 20.30
CA PRO A 74 15.26 -19.67 20.62
C PRO A 74 15.03 -21.09 20.12
N LEU A 75 13.82 -21.45 19.72
CA LEU A 75 13.43 -22.81 19.35
C LEU A 75 12.91 -22.90 17.92
N GLU A 76 12.61 -21.77 17.27
CA GLU A 76 11.92 -21.75 15.99
C GLU A 76 12.38 -20.57 15.12
N TYR A 77 12.53 -20.82 13.82
CA TYR A 77 12.75 -19.81 12.80
C TYR A 77 11.64 -19.90 11.75
N GLU A 78 10.99 -18.78 11.48
CA GLU A 78 9.93 -18.68 10.49
C GLU A 78 10.26 -17.61 9.45
N THR A 79 10.09 -17.96 8.17
CA THR A 79 10.09 -17.00 7.07
C THR A 79 8.70 -16.94 6.47
N SER A 80 8.20 -15.76 6.20
CA SER A 80 6.91 -15.54 5.56
C SER A 80 7.04 -14.68 4.31
N THR A 81 6.24 -15.02 3.32
CA THR A 81 6.05 -14.22 2.12
C THR A 81 4.57 -14.11 1.85
N TYR A 82 4.09 -12.88 1.76
CA TYR A 82 2.72 -12.57 1.41
C TYR A 82 2.71 -11.88 0.05
N THR A 83 1.75 -12.22 -0.78
CA THR A 83 1.56 -11.62 -2.09
C THR A 83 0.11 -11.23 -2.24
N GLY A 84 -0.17 -9.95 -2.46
CA GLY A 84 -1.51 -9.41 -2.60
C GLY A 84 -1.71 -8.79 -3.99
N THR A 85 -2.83 -9.10 -4.63
CA THR A 85 -3.28 -8.42 -5.85
C THR A 85 -4.65 -7.81 -5.60
N THR A 86 -4.73 -6.51 -5.77
CA THR A 86 -5.98 -5.75 -5.58
C THR A 86 -6.45 -5.20 -6.91
N ILE A 87 -7.77 -5.29 -7.13
CA ILE A 87 -8.45 -4.57 -8.22
C ILE A 87 -9.69 -3.90 -7.66
N GLY A 88 -9.99 -2.69 -8.10
CA GLY A 88 -11.13 -1.94 -7.58
C GLY A 88 -11.63 -0.87 -8.52
N ILE A 89 -12.72 -0.26 -8.10
CA ILE A 89 -13.29 0.93 -8.72
C ILE A 89 -13.34 2.04 -7.68
N GLY A 90 -12.93 3.23 -8.07
CA GLY A 90 -12.96 4.44 -7.25
C GLY A 90 -13.84 5.51 -7.85
N LYS A 91 -14.23 6.46 -7.02
CA LYS A 91 -14.87 7.71 -7.44
C LYS A 91 -14.30 8.87 -6.65
N THR A 92 -13.98 9.93 -7.38
CA THR A 92 -13.55 11.21 -6.83
C THR A 92 -14.69 12.21 -6.85
N PHE A 93 -14.86 12.97 -5.77
CA PHE A 93 -15.80 14.07 -5.63
C PHE A 93 -14.99 15.33 -5.35
N GLU A 94 -14.85 16.19 -6.32
CA GLU A 94 -14.18 17.47 -6.18
C GLU A 94 -15.04 18.41 -5.35
N LEU A 95 -14.50 18.92 -4.23
CA LEU A 95 -15.17 19.91 -3.39
C LEU A 95 -14.76 21.33 -3.82
N ASP A 96 -13.51 21.50 -4.19
CA ASP A 96 -12.92 22.69 -4.78
C ASP A 96 -11.67 22.30 -5.58
N THR A 97 -10.92 23.27 -6.11
CA THR A 97 -9.71 23.05 -6.91
C THR A 97 -8.61 22.31 -6.16
N ASN A 98 -8.59 22.39 -4.84
CA ASN A 98 -7.51 21.88 -4.00
C ASN A 98 -7.95 20.75 -3.05
N THR A 99 -9.24 20.44 -3.00
CA THR A 99 -9.79 19.46 -2.07
C THR A 99 -10.73 18.49 -2.76
N SER A 100 -10.55 17.21 -2.53
CA SER A 100 -11.46 16.18 -3.03
C SER A 100 -11.73 15.11 -1.97
N VAL A 101 -12.90 14.48 -2.07
CA VAL A 101 -13.26 13.27 -1.35
C VAL A 101 -13.16 12.10 -2.31
N THR A 102 -12.53 11.02 -1.87
CA THR A 102 -12.43 9.77 -2.65
C THR A 102 -13.20 8.67 -1.97
N SER A 103 -13.79 7.79 -2.76
CA SER A 103 -14.38 6.54 -2.27
C SER A 103 -14.00 5.41 -3.21
N SER A 104 -13.82 4.19 -2.68
CA SER A 104 -13.55 3.03 -3.52
C SER A 104 -14.08 1.74 -2.93
N LEU A 105 -14.28 0.76 -3.82
CA LEU A 105 -14.55 -0.63 -3.48
C LEU A 105 -13.57 -1.50 -4.25
N SER A 106 -12.82 -2.33 -3.53
CA SER A 106 -11.78 -3.17 -4.10
C SER A 106 -11.92 -4.61 -3.63
N TYR A 107 -11.44 -5.52 -4.47
CA TYR A 107 -11.26 -6.93 -4.17
C TYR A 107 -9.77 -7.23 -4.09
N LEU A 108 -9.34 -7.86 -3.02
CA LEU A 108 -7.96 -8.32 -2.79
C LEU A 108 -7.92 -9.84 -2.79
N ASP A 109 -7.07 -10.42 -3.62
CA ASP A 109 -6.62 -11.82 -3.58
C ASP A 109 -5.25 -11.88 -2.90
N TYR A 110 -5.11 -12.76 -1.91
CA TYR A 110 -3.97 -12.77 -1.02
C TYR A 110 -3.43 -14.20 -0.85
N ASP A 111 -2.16 -14.40 -1.13
CA ASP A 111 -1.43 -15.68 -1.03
C ASP A 111 -0.35 -15.56 0.05
N LEU A 112 -0.42 -16.43 1.06
CA LEU A 112 0.55 -16.54 2.14
C LEU A 112 1.37 -17.82 1.94
N LYS A 113 2.69 -17.68 1.99
CA LYS A 113 3.64 -18.80 2.06
C LYS A 113 4.51 -18.65 3.31
N GLN A 114 4.53 -19.69 4.13
CA GLN A 114 5.32 -19.73 5.35
C GLN A 114 6.22 -20.96 5.35
N THR A 115 7.43 -20.79 5.87
CA THR A 115 8.38 -21.86 6.09
C THR A 115 8.84 -21.79 7.54
N GLN A 116 8.58 -22.86 8.31
CA GLN A 116 8.96 -22.99 9.72
C GLN A 116 10.04 -24.05 9.87
N LYS A 117 11.09 -23.74 10.61
CA LYS A 117 12.17 -24.65 10.99
C LYS A 117 12.32 -24.65 12.50
N TYR A 118 12.41 -25.84 13.08
CA TYR A 118 12.63 -26.01 14.52
C TYR A 118 14.11 -26.37 14.76
N ASP A 119 14.78 -25.67 15.65
CA ASP A 119 16.21 -25.89 15.95
C ASP A 119 16.48 -27.29 16.53
N SER A 120 15.47 -27.93 17.15
CA SER A 120 15.57 -29.28 17.72
C SER A 120 15.29 -30.40 16.72
N SER A 121 14.89 -30.10 15.50
CA SER A 121 14.53 -31.12 14.49
C SER A 121 15.04 -30.73 13.11
N SER A 122 15.34 -31.75 12.30
CA SER A 122 15.63 -31.56 10.87
C SER A 122 14.37 -31.27 10.05
N THR A 123 13.21 -31.13 10.69
CA THR A 123 11.92 -30.98 10.03
C THR A 123 11.68 -29.54 9.62
N THR A 124 11.36 -29.34 8.38
CA THR A 124 10.92 -28.06 7.82
C THR A 124 9.45 -28.19 7.40
N ASN A 125 8.60 -27.32 7.93
CA ASN A 125 7.19 -27.29 7.58
C ASN A 125 6.95 -26.16 6.57
N HIS A 126 6.22 -26.45 5.50
CA HIS A 126 5.78 -25.48 4.51
C HIS A 126 4.26 -25.34 4.57
N THR A 127 3.78 -24.14 4.72
CA THR A 127 2.35 -23.83 4.73
C THR A 127 2.05 -22.82 3.63
N SER A 128 0.97 -23.05 2.89
CA SER A 128 0.45 -22.11 1.90
C SER A 128 -1.04 -21.91 2.17
N SER A 129 -1.50 -20.69 2.17
CA SER A 129 -2.90 -20.33 2.37
C SER A 129 -3.30 -19.20 1.44
N LYS A 130 -4.48 -19.33 0.83
CA LYS A 130 -5.08 -18.29 -0.01
C LYS A 130 -6.35 -17.78 0.63
N THR A 131 -6.51 -16.48 0.61
CA THR A 131 -7.73 -15.82 1.08
C THR A 131 -8.08 -14.65 0.19
N ASN A 132 -9.33 -14.22 0.27
CA ASN A 132 -9.78 -13.03 -0.41
C ASN A 132 -10.56 -12.12 0.54
N THR A 133 -10.59 -10.85 0.22
CA THR A 133 -11.31 -9.86 1.01
C THR A 133 -11.81 -8.71 0.13
N TYR A 134 -12.85 -8.03 0.61
CA TYR A 134 -13.30 -6.77 0.05
C TYR A 134 -12.84 -5.62 0.92
N ILE A 135 -12.46 -4.52 0.28
CA ILE A 135 -11.99 -3.31 0.93
C ILE A 135 -12.87 -2.17 0.46
N ALA A 136 -13.59 -1.55 1.39
CA ALA A 136 -14.28 -0.29 1.15
C ALA A 136 -13.43 0.85 1.73
N SER A 137 -13.21 1.90 0.95
CA SER A 137 -12.38 3.02 1.35
C SER A 137 -13.11 4.35 1.17
N VAL A 138 -12.82 5.28 2.07
CA VAL A 138 -13.19 6.69 1.95
C VAL A 138 -12.00 7.53 2.38
N GLY A 139 -11.75 8.62 1.66
CA GLY A 139 -10.62 9.50 1.96
C GLY A 139 -10.88 10.95 1.59
N VAL A 140 -10.02 11.81 2.12
CA VAL A 140 -9.96 13.23 1.76
C VAL A 140 -8.56 13.51 1.26
N ARG A 141 -8.47 14.23 0.14
CA ARG A 141 -7.21 14.71 -0.44
C ARG A 141 -7.23 16.24 -0.43
N ASN A 142 -6.09 16.81 -0.09
CA ASN A 142 -5.85 18.24 -0.21
C ASN A 142 -4.51 18.49 -0.88
N LEU A 143 -4.47 19.41 -1.83
CA LEU A 143 -3.27 19.85 -2.54
C LEU A 143 -3.04 21.32 -2.22
N SER A 144 -1.93 21.63 -1.55
CA SER A 144 -1.54 23.01 -1.27
C SER A 144 -0.93 23.69 -2.50
N ASP A 145 -0.96 25.03 -2.52
CA ASP A 145 -0.30 25.84 -3.57
C ASP A 145 1.20 25.58 -3.68
N SER A 146 1.82 25.08 -2.61
CA SER A 146 3.23 24.68 -2.62
C SER A 146 3.46 23.31 -3.26
N GLY A 147 2.42 22.65 -3.78
CA GLY A 147 2.51 21.32 -4.38
C GLY A 147 2.70 20.19 -3.36
N ILE A 148 2.25 20.37 -2.13
CA ILE A 148 2.19 19.29 -1.13
C ILE A 148 0.76 18.74 -1.13
N GLN A 149 0.63 17.46 -1.47
CA GLN A 149 -0.62 16.72 -1.37
C GLN A 149 -0.67 15.94 -0.07
N THR A 150 -1.78 16.07 0.63
CA THR A 150 -2.10 15.27 1.83
C THR A 150 -3.29 14.38 1.52
N ASN A 151 -3.18 13.09 1.78
CA ASN A 151 -4.28 12.13 1.70
C ASN A 151 -4.50 11.51 3.07
N LEU A 152 -5.73 11.59 3.57
CA LEU A 152 -6.18 10.81 4.73
C LEU A 152 -7.25 9.85 4.27
N LYS A 153 -7.05 8.54 4.50
CA LYS A 153 -7.96 7.49 4.02
C LYS A 153 -8.28 6.49 5.14
N LEU A 154 -9.53 6.11 5.21
CA LEU A 154 -10.03 5.02 6.05
C LEU A 154 -10.37 3.83 5.14
N ASN A 155 -9.78 2.69 5.40
CA ASN A 155 -10.07 1.42 4.74
C ASN A 155 -10.78 0.47 5.71
N ILE A 156 -11.83 -0.17 5.23
CA ILE A 156 -12.64 -1.14 5.97
C ILE A 156 -12.55 -2.47 5.24
N TRP A 157 -11.94 -3.43 5.88
CA TRP A 157 -11.70 -4.76 5.35
C TRP A 157 -12.77 -5.74 5.81
N ARG A 158 -13.21 -6.61 4.90
CA ARG A 158 -14.18 -7.68 5.18
C ARG A 158 -13.73 -8.96 4.50
N ALA A 159 -13.09 -9.84 5.24
CA ALA A 159 -12.66 -11.14 4.74
C ALA A 159 -13.85 -12.10 4.65
N GLY A 160 -14.09 -12.65 3.45
CA GLY A 160 -15.27 -13.45 3.16
C GLY A 160 -15.38 -14.73 4.01
N LYS A 161 -14.31 -15.53 4.09
CA LYS A 161 -14.32 -16.82 4.80
C LYS A 161 -13.95 -16.72 6.29
N LEU A 162 -13.10 -15.78 6.66
CA LEU A 162 -12.51 -15.71 8.01
C LEU A 162 -13.34 -14.90 9.00
N LYS A 163 -14.45 -14.27 8.59
CA LYS A 163 -15.27 -13.34 9.39
C LYS A 163 -14.46 -12.25 10.13
N SER A 164 -13.21 -12.07 9.76
CA SER A 164 -12.36 -11.05 10.35
C SER A 164 -12.75 -9.68 9.81
N LYS A 165 -12.70 -8.71 10.70
CA LYS A 165 -12.95 -7.29 10.39
C LYS A 165 -11.69 -6.54 10.75
N SER A 166 -11.26 -5.68 9.87
CA SER A 166 -10.13 -4.81 10.11
C SER A 166 -10.45 -3.40 9.62
N ASN A 167 -9.96 -2.44 10.34
CA ASN A 167 -9.97 -1.05 9.91
C ASN A 167 -8.52 -0.58 9.76
N GLU A 168 -8.30 0.30 8.83
CA GLU A 168 -6.99 0.83 8.55
C GLU A 168 -7.11 2.33 8.31
N ILE A 169 -6.22 3.09 8.92
CA ILE A 169 -6.09 4.53 8.69
C ILE A 169 -4.76 4.74 7.97
N GLU A 170 -4.83 5.39 6.83
CA GLU A 170 -3.69 5.74 5.99
C GLU A 170 -3.55 7.25 5.91
N LEU A 171 -2.34 7.74 6.19
CA LEU A 171 -1.92 9.10 5.94
C LEU A 171 -0.78 9.08 4.92
N GLU A 172 -0.97 9.78 3.81
CA GLU A 172 0.05 9.97 2.78
C GLU A 172 0.34 11.46 2.61
N LEU A 173 1.61 11.81 2.58
CA LEU A 173 2.11 13.14 2.26
C LEU A 173 3.01 13.04 1.04
N MET A 174 2.66 13.76 -0.04
CA MET A 174 3.43 13.75 -1.29
C MET A 174 3.84 15.16 -1.68
N LYS A 175 5.08 15.32 -2.09
CA LYS A 175 5.57 16.54 -2.73
C LYS A 175 5.58 16.34 -4.23
N HIS A 176 4.83 17.16 -4.94
CA HIS A 176 4.86 17.25 -6.39
C HIS A 176 6.05 18.10 -6.84
N PHE A 177 6.88 17.55 -7.68
CA PHE A 177 8.02 18.24 -8.29
C PHE A 177 7.69 18.71 -9.71
N SER A 178 6.69 18.10 -10.32
CA SER A 178 6.08 18.47 -11.58
C SER A 178 4.67 17.89 -11.64
N ASP A 179 3.91 18.16 -12.69
CA ASP A 179 2.57 17.56 -12.92
C ASP A 179 2.62 16.04 -13.03
N THR A 180 3.77 15.49 -13.37
CA THR A 180 3.94 14.06 -13.63
C THR A 180 4.73 13.32 -12.57
N LEU A 181 5.42 14.02 -11.64
CA LEU A 181 6.30 13.38 -10.66
C LEU A 181 6.03 13.87 -9.24
N ALA A 182 5.76 12.95 -8.35
CA ALA A 182 5.71 13.20 -6.92
C ALA A 182 6.49 12.14 -6.13
N ILE A 183 7.00 12.54 -4.97
CA ILE A 183 7.64 11.65 -3.99
C ILE A 183 6.96 11.90 -2.65
N GLY A 184 6.69 10.83 -1.91
CA GLY A 184 5.97 10.93 -0.67
C GLY A 184 6.33 9.88 0.36
N ILE A 185 5.75 10.08 1.51
CA ILE A 185 5.76 9.13 2.63
C ILE A 185 4.33 8.70 2.92
N ARG A 186 4.17 7.45 3.36
CA ARG A 186 2.90 6.89 3.81
C ARG A 186 3.08 6.30 5.19
N VAL A 187 2.14 6.57 6.07
CA VAL A 187 1.97 5.89 7.35
C VAL A 187 0.61 5.25 7.35
N LEU A 188 0.57 3.96 7.63
CA LEU A 188 -0.64 3.19 7.65
C LEU A 188 -0.72 2.48 9.00
N ARG A 189 -1.82 2.65 9.70
CA ARG A 189 -2.13 1.94 10.95
C ARG A 189 -3.27 0.98 10.73
N HIS A 190 -3.02 -0.26 11.03
CA HIS A 190 -3.97 -1.34 10.93
C HIS A 190 -4.49 -1.72 12.32
N ASP A 191 -5.83 -1.71 12.49
CA ASP A 191 -6.54 -2.19 13.68
C ASP A 191 -7.27 -3.48 13.28
N ALA A 192 -6.61 -4.61 13.50
CA ALA A 192 -7.19 -5.91 13.22
C ALA A 192 -7.89 -6.44 14.47
N LYS A 193 -9.16 -6.79 14.32
CA LYS A 193 -9.93 -7.55 15.32
C LYS A 193 -10.03 -8.99 14.84
N PRO A 194 -9.06 -9.84 15.17
CA PRO A 194 -9.10 -11.23 14.76
C PRO A 194 -10.28 -11.94 15.45
N ALA A 195 -10.77 -12.99 14.81
CA ALA A 195 -11.76 -13.89 15.43
C ALA A 195 -11.19 -14.67 16.64
N SER A 196 -9.88 -14.61 16.85
CA SER A 196 -9.15 -15.20 17.99
C SER A 196 -8.39 -14.11 18.75
N SER A 197 -8.09 -14.35 20.02
CA SER A 197 -7.57 -13.42 21.04
C SER A 197 -6.21 -12.75 20.81
N TYR A 198 -5.67 -12.75 19.62
CA TYR A 198 -4.44 -12.02 19.30
C TYR A 198 -4.78 -10.63 18.79
N ASN A 199 -4.47 -9.62 19.59
CA ASN A 199 -4.47 -8.23 19.15
C ASN A 199 -3.32 -8.07 18.16
N SER A 200 -3.62 -7.75 16.91
CA SER A 200 -2.63 -7.57 15.87
C SER A 200 -2.75 -6.17 15.26
N ASP A 201 -2.52 -5.16 16.11
CA ASP A 201 -2.34 -3.79 15.62
C ASP A 201 -0.91 -3.64 15.12
N TRP A 202 -0.76 -3.12 13.91
CA TRP A 202 0.56 -2.80 13.38
C TRP A 202 0.56 -1.50 12.61
N THR A 203 1.75 -0.98 12.39
CA THR A 203 1.98 0.25 11.64
C THR A 203 2.98 -0.02 10.52
N GLU A 204 2.67 0.47 9.35
CA GLU A 204 3.57 0.51 8.21
C GLU A 204 4.03 1.94 7.98
N THR A 205 5.29 2.10 7.57
CA THR A 205 5.83 3.39 7.16
C THR A 205 6.66 3.20 5.91
N GLY A 206 6.38 3.98 4.88
CA GLY A 206 7.02 3.79 3.58
C GLY A 206 7.28 5.08 2.84
N ILE A 207 8.09 4.94 1.78
CA ILE A 207 8.40 5.97 0.80
C ILE A 207 7.87 5.55 -0.56
N TYR A 208 7.38 6.52 -1.34
CA TYR A 208 6.70 6.28 -2.60
C TYR A 208 7.15 7.27 -3.65
N VAL A 209 7.24 6.77 -4.88
CA VAL A 209 7.43 7.59 -6.08
C VAL A 209 6.21 7.38 -6.97
N ARG A 210 5.55 8.48 -7.32
CA ARG A 210 4.37 8.49 -8.18
C ARG A 210 4.69 9.21 -9.49
N ARG A 211 4.28 8.60 -10.59
CA ARG A 211 4.25 9.22 -11.91
C ARG A 211 2.81 9.31 -12.38
N SER A 212 2.34 10.53 -12.64
CA SER A 212 1.06 10.81 -13.29
C SER A 212 1.22 10.94 -14.82
N PHE A 213 0.15 10.69 -15.58
CA PHE A 213 0.15 10.72 -17.06
C PHE A 213 -1.23 11.10 -17.61
#